data_71af5d67eda29cecc310b2d1dedac37e
#
_entry.id   71af5d67eda29cecc310b2d1dedac37e
#
_cell.length_a   1.000
_cell.length_b   1.000
_cell.length_c   1.000
_cell.angle_alpha   90.00
_cell.angle_beta   90.00
_cell.angle_gamma   90.00
#
_symmetry.space_group_name_H-M   'P 1'
#
loop_
_entity.id
_entity.type
_entity.pdbx_description
1 polymer ?
#
loop_
_entity_poly.entity_id
_entity_poly.type
_entity_poly.pdbx_seq_one_letter_code
_entity_poly.pdbx_strand_id
1 'polypeptide(L)'
;QMVLAADYAVEHNIGLVPDLDLRSARRAFISSYPDELQEMLRLQEVKLEKKKSTETIIASIDNLNDHYAGGKIPPYNAVKNNVLRVYAYKNGPAGIEPKTLSDITQQCRIEIISEDSVRIIIPPAGKNQPHACAMVSFTLFYPDIFGPHLIEFQKQILQQYSDARLSGVCKDEWGFPPYFPRFYTENTYDFWYSKHSAEEYARKTGGRELLSDCLLMARPMKKKETERQVAVNNFMEMVLQRNILIENSFYDAVKEIFGKDAAVTV
;
A
#
# COMPACT_ATOMS: atom_id res chain seq x y z
N GLN A 1 -22.60 18.27 -18.04
CA GLN A 1 -23.35 17.03 -18.30
C GLN A 1 -24.01 16.52 -17.03
N MET A 2 -23.29 16.44 -15.90
CA MET A 2 -23.83 15.94 -14.61
C MET A 2 -25.05 16.76 -14.15
N VAL A 3 -24.97 18.10 -14.19
CA VAL A 3 -26.08 18.98 -13.83
C VAL A 3 -27.34 18.67 -14.66
N LEU A 4 -27.21 18.57 -15.99
CA LEU A 4 -28.34 18.23 -16.87
C LEU A 4 -28.96 16.87 -16.54
N ALA A 5 -28.11 15.87 -16.23
CA ALA A 5 -28.58 14.54 -15.84
C ALA A 5 -29.32 14.58 -14.48
N ALA A 6 -28.80 15.36 -13.53
CA ALA A 6 -29.42 15.54 -12.21
C ALA A 6 -30.77 16.27 -12.32
N ASP A 7 -30.84 17.33 -13.12
CA ASP A 7 -32.11 18.07 -13.33
C ASP A 7 -33.17 17.17 -13.99
N TYR A 8 -32.77 16.42 -15.03
CA TYR A 8 -33.68 15.46 -15.66
C TYR A 8 -34.18 14.40 -14.66
N ALA A 9 -33.28 13.86 -13.83
CA ALA A 9 -33.64 12.87 -12.82
C ALA A 9 -34.69 13.45 -11.84
N VAL A 10 -34.46 14.68 -11.34
CA VAL A 10 -35.40 15.35 -10.44
C VAL A 10 -36.76 15.58 -11.09
N GLU A 11 -36.81 16.03 -12.36
CA GLU A 11 -38.07 16.26 -13.11
C GLU A 11 -38.88 14.97 -13.28
N HIS A 12 -38.19 13.80 -13.26
CA HIS A 12 -38.83 12.49 -13.40
C HIS A 12 -39.00 11.75 -12.07
N ASN A 13 -38.77 12.38 -10.93
CA ASN A 13 -38.79 11.77 -9.60
C ASN A 13 -37.81 10.58 -9.46
N ILE A 14 -36.64 10.68 -10.08
CA ILE A 14 -35.56 9.69 -10.01
C ILE A 14 -34.43 10.27 -9.15
N GLY A 15 -33.91 9.47 -8.20
CA GLY A 15 -32.70 9.82 -7.46
C GLY A 15 -31.44 9.52 -8.27
N LEU A 16 -30.55 10.50 -8.42
CA LEU A 16 -29.25 10.29 -9.04
C LEU A 16 -28.16 10.23 -7.97
N VAL A 17 -27.48 9.08 -7.88
CA VAL A 17 -26.38 8.82 -6.93
C VAL A 17 -25.15 8.33 -7.72
N PRO A 18 -24.30 9.26 -8.19
CA PRO A 18 -23.10 8.88 -8.95
C PRO A 18 -22.00 8.33 -8.04
N ASP A 19 -21.14 7.52 -8.63
CA ASP A 19 -19.85 7.13 -8.04
C ASP A 19 -18.82 8.25 -8.28
N LEU A 20 -18.45 8.94 -7.17
CA LEU A 20 -17.48 10.04 -7.18
C LEU A 20 -16.29 9.69 -6.29
N ASP A 21 -15.56 8.68 -6.68
CA ASP A 21 -14.40 8.24 -5.93
C ASP A 21 -13.06 8.72 -6.52
N LEU A 22 -12.03 8.56 -5.72
CA LEU A 22 -10.67 8.97 -6.03
C LEU A 22 -10.03 8.14 -7.16
N ARG A 23 -10.52 6.92 -7.43
CA ARG A 23 -10.02 6.06 -8.51
C ARG A 23 -10.17 6.75 -9.86
N SER A 24 -11.29 7.43 -10.08
CA SER A 24 -11.54 8.20 -11.30
C SER A 24 -10.66 9.45 -11.41
N ALA A 25 -10.29 10.05 -10.29
CA ALA A 25 -9.51 11.28 -10.20
C ALA A 25 -8.00 11.06 -9.91
N ARG A 26 -7.53 9.80 -9.83
CA ARG A 26 -6.15 9.51 -9.43
C ARG A 26 -5.08 10.25 -10.25
N ARG A 27 -5.29 10.46 -11.55
CA ARG A 27 -4.34 11.21 -12.40
C ARG A 27 -4.21 12.66 -11.95
N ALA A 28 -5.32 13.30 -11.58
CA ALA A 28 -5.31 14.67 -11.06
C ALA A 28 -4.63 14.71 -9.69
N PHE A 29 -4.91 13.75 -8.80
CA PHE A 29 -4.21 13.65 -7.53
C PHE A 29 -2.71 13.52 -7.71
N ILE A 30 -2.25 12.56 -8.52
CA ILE A 30 -0.82 12.31 -8.76
C ILE A 30 -0.14 13.53 -9.39
N SER A 31 -0.83 14.25 -10.27
CA SER A 31 -0.32 15.48 -10.86
C SER A 31 -0.13 16.61 -9.84
N SER A 32 -1.01 16.67 -8.82
CA SER A 32 -0.95 17.68 -7.77
C SER A 32 -0.01 17.28 -6.62
N TYR A 33 0.07 16.00 -6.32
CA TYR A 33 0.81 15.44 -5.18
C TYR A 33 1.67 14.23 -5.58
N PRO A 34 2.69 14.41 -6.44
CA PRO A 34 3.48 13.32 -7.01
C PRO A 34 4.28 12.51 -5.98
N ASP A 35 4.54 13.09 -4.79
CA ASP A 35 5.26 12.43 -3.70
C ASP A 35 4.35 11.67 -2.73
N GLU A 36 3.04 11.70 -2.96
CA GLU A 36 2.03 11.02 -2.14
C GLU A 36 1.45 9.81 -2.86
N LEU A 37 2.34 8.93 -3.33
CA LEU A 37 1.95 7.69 -4.00
C LEU A 37 2.07 6.50 -3.07
N GLN A 38 1.12 5.58 -3.22
CA GLN A 38 1.11 4.32 -2.51
C GLN A 38 2.29 3.44 -2.92
N GLU A 39 2.96 2.87 -1.94
CA GLU A 39 3.99 1.87 -2.17
C GLU A 39 3.51 0.48 -1.75
N MET A 40 4.04 -0.54 -2.41
CA MET A 40 3.95 -1.92 -1.98
C MET A 40 5.35 -2.39 -1.60
N LEU A 41 5.49 -2.83 -0.37
CA LEU A 41 6.70 -3.42 0.14
C LEU A 41 6.69 -4.94 -0.12
N ARG A 42 7.66 -5.40 -0.90
CA ARG A 42 7.89 -6.84 -1.14
C ARG A 42 9.05 -7.34 -0.31
N LEU A 43 8.86 -8.51 0.30
CA LEU A 43 9.87 -9.22 1.06
C LEU A 43 10.27 -10.48 0.32
N GLN A 44 11.53 -10.53 -0.13
CA GLN A 44 12.09 -11.69 -0.84
C GLN A 44 13.20 -12.34 -0.02
N GLU A 45 12.96 -13.58 0.42
CA GLU A 45 13.99 -14.38 1.07
C GLU A 45 14.85 -15.11 0.05
N VAL A 46 16.15 -15.13 0.30
CA VAL A 46 17.13 -15.87 -0.49
C VAL A 46 18.10 -16.62 0.41
N LYS A 47 18.54 -17.80 -0.06
CA LYS A 47 19.60 -18.56 0.59
C LYS A 47 20.95 -18.09 0.05
N LEU A 48 21.85 -17.72 0.94
CA LEU A 48 23.16 -17.18 0.58
C LEU A 48 24.18 -18.30 0.37
N GLU A 49 25.05 -18.12 -0.62
CA GLU A 49 26.19 -18.99 -0.86
C GLU A 49 27.38 -18.60 0.00
N LYS A 50 28.18 -19.60 0.43
CA LYS A 50 29.32 -19.36 1.35
C LYS A 50 30.51 -18.68 0.71
N LYS A 51 30.73 -18.87 -0.60
CA LYS A 51 31.97 -18.48 -1.27
C LYS A 51 31.80 -17.46 -2.38
N LYS A 52 30.58 -17.23 -2.83
CA LYS A 52 30.26 -16.27 -3.89
C LYS A 52 29.02 -15.48 -3.55
N SER A 53 28.87 -14.31 -4.17
CA SER A 53 27.69 -13.51 -4.06
C SER A 53 26.47 -14.24 -4.60
N THR A 54 25.31 -13.94 -4.02
CA THR A 54 24.00 -14.44 -4.47
C THR A 54 23.29 -13.33 -5.19
N GLU A 55 22.84 -13.62 -6.41
CA GLU A 55 22.04 -12.68 -7.19
C GLU A 55 20.56 -13.02 -7.05
N THR A 56 19.71 -12.01 -6.90
CA THR A 56 18.26 -12.13 -6.94
C THR A 56 17.66 -10.97 -7.73
N ILE A 57 16.62 -11.27 -8.49
CA ILE A 57 15.81 -10.24 -9.17
C ILE A 57 14.46 -10.22 -8.49
N ILE A 58 14.03 -9.03 -8.10
CA ILE A 58 12.75 -8.81 -7.45
C ILE A 58 11.94 -7.91 -8.37
N ALA A 59 10.81 -8.42 -8.80
CA ALA A 59 9.85 -7.69 -9.61
C ALA A 59 8.68 -7.23 -8.75
N SER A 60 8.01 -6.17 -9.22
CA SER A 60 6.73 -5.76 -8.69
C SER A 60 5.67 -6.85 -8.99
N ILE A 61 4.43 -6.54 -8.81
CA ILE A 61 3.33 -7.50 -8.96
C ILE A 61 3.15 -7.90 -10.43
N ASP A 62 3.70 -9.06 -10.79
CA ASP A 62 3.69 -9.52 -12.18
C ASP A 62 2.33 -10.01 -12.69
N ASN A 63 1.46 -10.50 -11.81
CA ASN A 63 0.32 -11.32 -12.22
C ASN A 63 -1.06 -10.67 -12.07
N LEU A 64 -1.14 -9.41 -11.65
CA LEU A 64 -2.42 -8.69 -11.61
C LEU A 64 -2.97 -8.43 -13.01
N ASN A 65 -2.09 -8.43 -14.00
CA ASN A 65 -2.43 -8.11 -15.37
C ASN A 65 -3.15 -9.22 -16.12
N ASP A 66 -2.94 -10.46 -15.72
CA ASP A 66 -3.49 -11.64 -16.43
C ASP A 66 -4.96 -11.92 -16.07
N HIS A 67 -5.44 -11.44 -14.92
CA HIS A 67 -6.79 -11.70 -14.45
C HIS A 67 -7.86 -10.73 -15.01
N TYR A 68 -7.44 -9.55 -15.46
CA TYR A 68 -8.35 -8.54 -15.98
C TYR A 68 -8.06 -8.22 -17.44
N ALA A 69 -8.45 -9.13 -18.34
CA ALA A 69 -8.57 -8.87 -19.78
C ALA A 69 -7.33 -8.26 -20.47
N GLY A 70 -6.16 -8.84 -20.28
CA GLY A 70 -5.08 -8.69 -21.27
C GLY A 70 -4.32 -7.39 -21.30
N GLY A 71 -4.19 -6.68 -20.19
CA GLY A 71 -3.40 -5.44 -20.15
C GLY A 71 -2.96 -5.03 -18.75
N LYS A 72 -1.86 -4.31 -18.68
CA LYS A 72 -1.43 -3.67 -17.42
C LYS A 72 -2.51 -2.70 -16.98
N ILE A 73 -3.17 -2.99 -15.88
CA ILE A 73 -4.25 -2.15 -15.35
C ILE A 73 -3.64 -1.10 -14.42
N PRO A 74 -3.68 0.18 -14.77
CA PRO A 74 -3.50 1.19 -13.74
C PRO A 74 -4.56 0.95 -12.65
N PRO A 75 -4.27 1.07 -11.37
CA PRO A 75 -3.13 1.77 -10.77
C PRO A 75 -1.94 0.89 -10.36
N TYR A 76 -1.91 -0.37 -10.69
CA TYR A 76 -0.94 -1.32 -10.13
C TYR A 76 0.41 -1.35 -10.84
N ASN A 77 0.57 -0.56 -11.89
CA ASN A 77 1.89 -0.40 -12.52
C ASN A 77 2.84 0.30 -11.55
N ALA A 78 3.99 -0.30 -11.33
CA ALA A 78 5.07 0.37 -10.64
C ALA A 78 5.62 1.50 -11.51
N VAL A 79 5.85 2.65 -10.90
CA VAL A 79 6.47 3.84 -11.54
C VAL A 79 7.86 4.11 -10.99
N LYS A 80 8.23 3.44 -9.90
CA LYS A 80 9.51 3.54 -9.24
C LYS A 80 9.70 2.35 -8.30
N ASN A 81 10.95 1.97 -8.05
CA ASN A 81 11.29 1.04 -6.98
C ASN A 81 12.44 1.58 -6.11
N ASN A 82 12.54 1.04 -4.91
CA ASN A 82 13.61 1.37 -3.98
C ASN A 82 13.91 0.17 -3.09
N VAL A 83 15.18 -0.21 -2.99
CA VAL A 83 15.63 -1.22 -2.01
C VAL A 83 15.77 -0.54 -0.65
N LEU A 84 14.81 -0.78 0.23
CA LEU A 84 14.77 -0.14 1.54
C LEU A 84 15.73 -0.80 2.51
N ARG A 85 15.82 -2.14 2.49
CA ARG A 85 16.69 -2.89 3.42
C ARG A 85 16.99 -4.29 2.92
N VAL A 86 18.15 -4.79 3.28
CA VAL A 86 18.54 -6.20 3.12
C VAL A 86 19.06 -6.70 4.47
N TYR A 87 18.33 -7.65 5.06
CA TYR A 87 18.76 -8.31 6.30
C TYR A 87 19.44 -9.65 5.99
N ALA A 88 20.54 -9.94 6.68
CA ALA A 88 21.11 -11.29 6.72
C ALA A 88 20.85 -11.92 8.10
N TYR A 89 20.60 -13.25 8.12
CA TYR A 89 20.27 -13.96 9.36
C TYR A 89 20.43 -15.47 9.22
N LYS A 90 20.33 -16.16 10.37
CA LYS A 90 20.13 -17.59 10.44
C LYS A 90 18.65 -17.89 10.68
N ASN A 91 18.06 -18.71 9.81
CA ASN A 91 16.73 -19.25 9.99
C ASN A 91 16.82 -20.68 10.55
N GLY A 92 16.10 -20.96 11.59
CA GLY A 92 16.01 -22.27 12.25
C GLY A 92 14.57 -22.78 12.31
N PRO A 93 14.33 -23.96 12.90
CA PRO A 93 12.96 -24.52 12.99
C PRO A 93 11.95 -23.63 13.70
N ALA A 94 12.39 -22.76 14.60
CA ALA A 94 11.55 -21.81 15.33
C ALA A 94 11.59 -20.37 14.73
N GLY A 95 12.01 -20.23 13.47
CA GLY A 95 12.15 -18.94 12.79
C GLY A 95 13.56 -18.33 12.90
N ILE A 96 13.65 -17.06 12.58
CA ILE A 96 14.88 -16.26 12.60
C ILE A 96 15.47 -16.27 14.02
N GLU A 97 16.79 -16.50 14.12
CA GLU A 97 17.53 -16.30 15.36
C GLU A 97 17.88 -14.80 15.54
N PRO A 98 17.23 -14.05 16.44
CA PRO A 98 17.35 -12.58 16.49
C PRO A 98 18.79 -12.07 16.65
N LYS A 99 19.64 -12.80 17.39
CA LYS A 99 21.04 -12.43 17.61
C LYS A 99 21.91 -12.49 16.35
N THR A 100 21.42 -13.12 15.28
CA THR A 100 22.12 -13.24 13.99
C THR A 100 21.62 -12.23 12.96
N LEU A 101 20.52 -11.54 13.24
CA LEU A 101 19.94 -10.54 12.33
C LEU A 101 20.87 -9.33 12.22
N SER A 102 21.24 -8.97 11.00
CA SER A 102 22.01 -7.77 10.72
C SER A 102 21.58 -7.11 9.42
N ASP A 103 21.60 -5.79 9.39
CA ASP A 103 21.39 -5.00 8.18
C ASP A 103 22.69 -5.02 7.36
N ILE A 104 22.61 -5.53 6.13
CA ILE A 104 23.71 -5.61 5.17
C ILE A 104 23.44 -4.78 3.91
N THR A 105 22.46 -3.88 3.94
CA THR A 105 22.02 -3.11 2.76
C THR A 105 23.20 -2.42 2.07
N GLN A 106 24.08 -1.78 2.83
CA GLN A 106 25.24 -1.06 2.29
C GLN A 106 26.31 -1.97 1.71
N GLN A 107 26.25 -3.27 1.95
CA GLN A 107 27.19 -4.27 1.41
C GLN A 107 26.67 -4.87 0.10
N CYS A 108 25.41 -4.63 -0.24
CA CYS A 108 24.79 -5.12 -1.46
C CYS A 108 25.05 -4.18 -2.63
N ARG A 109 25.22 -4.75 -3.81
CA ARG A 109 25.17 -3.98 -5.06
C ARG A 109 23.75 -4.02 -5.61
N ILE A 110 23.16 -2.85 -5.85
CA ILE A 110 21.79 -2.68 -6.33
C ILE A 110 21.84 -2.17 -7.76
N GLU A 111 21.13 -2.83 -8.66
CA GLU A 111 20.99 -2.45 -10.07
C GLU A 111 19.52 -2.33 -10.41
N ILE A 112 19.05 -1.11 -10.69
CA ILE A 112 17.69 -0.87 -11.19
C ILE A 112 17.62 -1.40 -12.63
N ILE A 113 16.78 -2.41 -12.87
CA ILE A 113 16.55 -2.97 -14.22
C ILE A 113 15.49 -2.13 -14.94
N SER A 114 14.39 -1.83 -14.24
CA SER A 114 13.26 -1.04 -14.73
C SER A 114 12.48 -0.46 -13.54
N GLU A 115 11.42 0.29 -13.78
CA GLU A 115 10.55 0.82 -12.72
C GLU A 115 9.90 -0.29 -11.89
N ASP A 116 9.68 -1.46 -12.49
CA ASP A 116 9.00 -2.60 -11.88
C ASP A 116 9.95 -3.76 -11.50
N SER A 117 11.26 -3.62 -11.65
CA SER A 117 12.20 -4.67 -11.29
C SER A 117 13.57 -4.16 -10.87
N VAL A 118 14.19 -4.86 -9.91
CA VAL A 118 15.51 -4.55 -9.37
C VAL A 118 16.32 -5.84 -9.20
N ARG A 119 17.61 -5.78 -9.54
CA ARG A 119 18.59 -6.82 -9.25
C ARG A 119 19.38 -6.45 -8.01
N ILE A 120 19.51 -7.40 -7.09
CA ILE A 120 20.31 -7.24 -5.88
C ILE A 120 21.37 -8.32 -5.86
N ILE A 121 22.63 -7.92 -5.77
CA ILE A 121 23.79 -8.79 -5.62
C ILE A 121 24.21 -8.72 -4.15
N ILE A 122 23.94 -9.80 -3.43
CA ILE A 122 24.16 -9.91 -1.99
C ILE A 122 25.53 -10.58 -1.77
N PRO A 123 26.37 -10.08 -0.87
CA PRO A 123 27.68 -10.66 -0.60
C PRO A 123 27.57 -12.10 -0.10
N PRO A 124 28.68 -12.88 -0.12
CA PRO A 124 28.69 -14.22 0.42
C PRO A 124 28.20 -14.29 1.86
N ALA A 125 27.61 -15.42 2.23
CA ALA A 125 27.07 -15.63 3.57
C ALA A 125 28.11 -15.32 4.66
N GLY A 126 27.73 -14.43 5.57
CA GLY A 126 28.50 -14.19 6.79
C GLY A 126 28.49 -15.40 7.73
N LYS A 127 29.32 -15.36 8.76
CA LYS A 127 29.37 -16.41 9.78
C LYS A 127 27.97 -16.53 10.45
N ASN A 128 27.37 -17.71 10.32
CA ASN A 128 26.04 -18.00 10.85
C ASN A 128 24.88 -17.19 10.22
N GLN A 129 25.00 -16.74 8.98
CA GLN A 129 23.96 -15.99 8.26
C GLN A 129 23.71 -16.56 6.85
N PRO A 130 23.18 -17.78 6.74
CA PRO A 130 22.99 -18.44 5.44
C PRO A 130 21.75 -17.95 4.67
N HIS A 131 20.99 -16.99 5.20
CA HIS A 131 19.81 -16.42 4.56
C HIS A 131 19.87 -14.91 4.55
N ALA A 132 19.23 -14.31 3.57
CA ALA A 132 18.92 -12.89 3.56
C ALA A 132 17.46 -12.66 3.16
N CYS A 133 16.91 -11.53 3.60
CA CYS A 133 15.62 -11.03 3.15
C CYS A 133 15.81 -9.61 2.61
N ALA A 134 15.51 -9.43 1.33
CA ALA A 134 15.49 -8.11 0.71
C ALA A 134 14.08 -7.52 0.81
N MET A 135 14.00 -6.26 1.19
CA MET A 135 12.78 -5.48 1.34
C MET A 135 12.81 -4.36 0.29
N VAL A 136 11.95 -4.50 -0.70
CA VAL A 136 11.90 -3.58 -1.85
C VAL A 136 10.52 -2.94 -1.91
N SER A 137 10.46 -1.61 -1.91
CA SER A 137 9.22 -0.91 -2.18
C SER A 137 9.07 -0.65 -3.69
N PHE A 138 7.85 -0.80 -4.16
CA PHE A 138 7.42 -0.42 -5.50
C PHE A 138 6.35 0.65 -5.38
N THR A 139 6.65 1.84 -5.88
CA THR A 139 5.68 2.93 -5.92
C THR A 139 4.69 2.69 -7.05
N LEU A 140 3.41 2.71 -6.73
CA LEU A 140 2.31 2.42 -7.64
C LEU A 140 1.68 3.72 -8.15
N PHE A 141 1.07 3.66 -9.34
CA PHE A 141 0.28 4.77 -9.87
C PHE A 141 -1.09 4.86 -9.15
N TYR A 142 -1.04 5.08 -7.83
CA TYR A 142 -2.19 5.15 -6.95
C TYR A 142 -1.92 6.10 -5.78
N PRO A 143 -2.90 6.89 -5.33
CA PRO A 143 -2.74 7.77 -4.17
C PRO A 143 -2.39 6.98 -2.90
N ASP A 144 -1.46 7.52 -2.12
CA ASP A 144 -1.16 6.99 -0.79
C ASP A 144 -2.32 7.27 0.16
N ILE A 145 -2.90 6.21 0.72
CA ILE A 145 -4.01 6.37 1.66
C ILE A 145 -3.62 7.09 2.95
N PHE A 146 -2.33 7.13 3.29
CA PHE A 146 -1.78 7.93 4.39
C PHE A 146 -1.31 9.33 3.93
N GLY A 147 -1.43 9.64 2.64
CA GLY A 147 -1.07 10.95 2.10
C GLY A 147 -1.80 12.08 2.83
N PRO A 148 -1.09 13.16 3.19
CA PRO A 148 -1.68 14.26 3.95
C PRO A 148 -2.80 14.99 3.19
N HIS A 149 -2.73 15.04 1.85
CA HIS A 149 -3.72 15.76 1.04
C HIS A 149 -4.90 14.91 0.56
N LEU A 150 -4.89 13.60 0.83
CA LEU A 150 -5.89 12.68 0.29
C LEU A 150 -7.33 13.07 0.66
N ILE A 151 -7.59 13.34 1.93
CA ILE A 151 -8.93 13.66 2.44
C ILE A 151 -9.44 14.98 1.86
N GLU A 152 -8.58 15.99 1.84
CA GLU A 152 -8.95 17.29 1.26
C GLU A 152 -9.20 17.18 -0.25
N PHE A 153 -8.39 16.43 -0.96
CA PHE A 153 -8.58 16.20 -2.39
C PHE A 153 -9.90 15.44 -2.67
N GLN A 154 -10.26 14.47 -1.83
CA GLN A 154 -11.56 13.78 -1.91
C GLN A 154 -12.72 14.76 -1.76
N LYS A 155 -12.64 15.70 -0.82
CA LYS A 155 -13.64 16.76 -0.65
C LYS A 155 -13.72 17.68 -1.88
N GLN A 156 -12.57 18.03 -2.46
CA GLN A 156 -12.50 18.83 -3.67
C GLN A 156 -13.17 18.17 -4.88
N ILE A 157 -13.08 16.83 -5.01
CA ILE A 157 -13.83 16.11 -6.05
C ILE A 157 -15.32 16.32 -5.88
N LEU A 158 -15.84 16.17 -4.66
CA LEU A 158 -17.25 16.35 -4.38
C LEU A 158 -17.70 17.80 -4.65
N GLN A 159 -16.90 18.77 -4.28
CA GLN A 159 -17.19 20.21 -4.49
C GLN A 159 -17.35 20.59 -5.97
N GLN A 160 -16.71 19.87 -6.90
CA GLN A 160 -16.87 20.11 -8.33
C GLN A 160 -18.30 19.85 -8.84
N TYR A 161 -19.12 19.16 -8.05
CA TYR A 161 -20.49 18.80 -8.39
C TYR A 161 -21.53 19.47 -7.46
N SER A 162 -21.10 20.46 -6.67
CA SER A 162 -21.97 21.13 -5.69
C SER A 162 -23.17 21.86 -6.31
N ASP A 163 -23.11 22.19 -7.60
CA ASP A 163 -24.19 22.79 -8.38
C ASP A 163 -25.17 21.76 -8.96
N ALA A 164 -24.85 20.47 -8.89
CA ALA A 164 -25.72 19.40 -9.35
C ALA A 164 -26.71 18.98 -8.27
N ARG A 165 -27.99 18.80 -8.65
CA ARG A 165 -29.06 18.37 -7.76
C ARG A 165 -29.01 16.86 -7.51
N LEU A 166 -27.90 16.38 -6.92
CA LEU A 166 -27.70 14.97 -6.65
C LEU A 166 -28.53 14.52 -5.43
N SER A 167 -29.09 13.32 -5.51
CA SER A 167 -29.79 12.69 -4.37
C SER A 167 -28.81 12.03 -3.38
N GLY A 168 -27.56 11.92 -3.76
CA GLY A 168 -26.50 11.36 -2.94
C GLY A 168 -25.26 11.08 -3.76
N VAL A 169 -24.28 10.48 -3.13
CA VAL A 169 -23.00 10.07 -3.74
C VAL A 169 -22.60 8.72 -3.20
N CYS A 170 -22.06 7.86 -4.05
CA CYS A 170 -21.40 6.63 -3.63
C CYS A 170 -19.91 6.67 -3.93
N LYS A 171 -19.15 5.83 -3.24
CA LYS A 171 -17.82 5.40 -3.62
C LYS A 171 -17.76 3.88 -3.52
N ASP A 172 -17.10 3.26 -4.50
CA ASP A 172 -16.96 1.82 -4.58
C ASP A 172 -15.61 1.40 -3.97
N GLU A 173 -15.58 0.25 -3.31
CA GLU A 173 -14.44 -0.49 -2.76
C GLU A 173 -13.15 0.34 -2.60
N TRP A 174 -13.24 1.37 -1.77
CA TRP A 174 -12.18 2.34 -1.60
C TRP A 174 -11.30 1.97 -0.41
N GLY A 175 -10.06 2.29 -0.49
CA GLY A 175 -9.11 1.99 0.56
C GLY A 175 -7.81 1.45 -0.02
N PHE A 176 -7.23 0.48 0.65
CA PHE A 176 -6.08 -0.19 0.07
C PHE A 176 -6.49 -0.85 -1.23
N PRO A 177 -5.75 -0.61 -2.35
CA PRO A 177 -6.08 -1.25 -3.61
C PRO A 177 -6.24 -2.75 -3.39
N PRO A 178 -7.37 -3.35 -3.75
CA PRO A 178 -7.59 -4.76 -3.53
C PRO A 178 -6.55 -5.55 -4.30
N TYR A 179 -5.81 -6.37 -3.57
CA TYR A 179 -4.76 -7.19 -4.13
C TYR A 179 -5.27 -8.62 -4.31
N PHE A 180 -6.32 -8.75 -5.11
CA PHE A 180 -7.10 -9.97 -5.27
C PHE A 180 -6.29 -11.24 -5.59
N PRO A 181 -5.30 -11.26 -6.49
CA PRO A 181 -4.59 -12.49 -6.78
C PRO A 181 -3.84 -13.08 -5.60
N ARG A 182 -3.46 -12.25 -4.63
CA ARG A 182 -2.69 -12.68 -3.46
C ARG A 182 -3.50 -12.86 -2.20
N PHE A 183 -4.72 -12.37 -2.13
CA PHE A 183 -5.63 -12.67 -1.01
C PHE A 183 -5.87 -14.19 -0.85
N TYR A 184 -5.70 -14.95 -1.93
CA TYR A 184 -5.98 -16.37 -1.98
C TYR A 184 -4.74 -17.25 -2.15
N THR A 185 -3.52 -16.67 -2.14
CA THR A 185 -2.29 -17.45 -2.24
C THR A 185 -1.56 -17.47 -0.89
N GLU A 186 -1.10 -18.63 -0.48
CA GLU A 186 -0.56 -18.92 0.86
C GLU A 186 0.77 -18.21 1.21
N ASN A 187 1.38 -17.43 0.32
CA ASN A 187 2.74 -16.92 0.48
C ASN A 187 2.90 -15.44 0.17
N THR A 188 2.00 -14.61 0.65
CA THR A 188 2.16 -13.16 0.47
C THR A 188 2.85 -12.53 1.66
N TYR A 189 4.07 -12.13 1.43
CA TYR A 189 4.87 -11.33 2.37
C TYR A 189 5.01 -9.90 1.86
N ASP A 190 3.91 -9.34 1.37
CA ASP A 190 3.86 -7.99 0.86
C ASP A 190 3.01 -7.13 1.79
N PHE A 191 3.39 -5.89 1.95
CA PHE A 191 2.70 -4.93 2.81
C PHE A 191 2.42 -3.65 2.03
N TRP A 192 1.27 -3.05 2.27
CA TRP A 192 1.08 -1.66 1.94
C TRP A 192 2.05 -0.83 2.77
N TYR A 193 2.78 0.01 2.11
CA TYR A 193 3.83 0.81 2.70
C TYR A 193 3.85 2.20 2.06
N SER A 194 4.25 3.18 2.81
CA SER A 194 4.69 4.49 2.33
C SER A 194 5.47 5.17 3.44
N LYS A 195 6.15 6.25 3.10
CA LYS A 195 6.80 7.11 4.09
C LYS A 195 5.79 7.57 5.15
N HIS A 196 4.60 8.01 4.70
CA HIS A 196 3.56 8.53 5.60
C HIS A 196 2.98 7.43 6.50
N SER A 197 2.78 6.23 5.98
CA SER A 197 2.35 5.09 6.82
C SER A 197 3.42 4.71 7.85
N ALA A 198 4.70 4.78 7.49
CA ALA A 198 5.80 4.50 8.42
C ALA A 198 5.90 5.57 9.52
N GLU A 199 5.72 6.83 9.19
CA GLU A 199 5.68 7.94 10.16
C GLU A 199 4.49 7.80 11.11
N GLU A 200 3.31 7.50 10.59
CA GLU A 200 2.10 7.28 11.39
C GLU A 200 2.24 6.06 12.31
N TYR A 201 2.82 4.97 11.80
CA TYR A 201 3.11 3.79 12.60
C TYR A 201 4.04 4.11 13.78
N ALA A 202 5.15 4.80 13.52
CA ALA A 202 6.09 5.21 14.56
C ALA A 202 5.40 6.10 15.60
N ARG A 203 4.58 7.06 15.17
CA ARG A 203 3.82 7.95 16.04
C ARG A 203 2.86 7.18 16.97
N LYS A 204 2.11 6.23 16.43
CA LYS A 204 1.12 5.44 17.19
C LYS A 204 1.75 4.41 18.13
N THR A 205 2.92 3.91 17.79
CA THR A 205 3.58 2.81 18.53
C THR A 205 4.68 3.26 19.47
N GLY A 206 4.87 4.57 19.63
CA GLY A 206 5.93 5.11 20.49
C GLY A 206 7.34 4.93 19.91
N GLY A 207 7.47 4.97 18.58
CA GLY A 207 8.74 4.97 17.87
C GLY A 207 9.17 3.63 17.26
N ARG A 208 8.26 2.64 17.14
CA ARG A 208 8.59 1.38 16.42
C ARG A 208 8.78 1.66 14.93
N GLU A 209 9.73 0.96 14.34
CA GLU A 209 10.02 1.05 12.90
C GLU A 209 9.14 0.08 12.11
N LEU A 210 8.32 0.59 11.19
CA LEU A 210 7.42 -0.24 10.38
C LEU A 210 8.15 -1.31 9.56
N LEU A 211 9.32 -1.00 8.96
CA LEU A 211 10.10 -1.97 8.19
C LEU A 211 10.52 -3.18 9.01
N SER A 212 11.04 -2.95 10.20
CA SER A 212 11.45 -4.03 11.12
C SER A 212 10.24 -4.87 11.54
N ASP A 213 9.11 -4.23 11.79
CA ASP A 213 7.88 -4.92 12.16
C ASP A 213 7.26 -5.67 10.96
N CYS A 214 7.37 -5.18 9.72
CA CYS A 214 7.01 -5.95 8.52
C CYS A 214 7.82 -7.25 8.41
N LEU A 215 9.13 -7.19 8.66
CA LEU A 215 9.94 -8.41 8.70
C LEU A 215 9.47 -9.37 9.81
N LEU A 216 9.20 -8.84 11.01
CA LEU A 216 8.74 -9.64 12.15
C LEU A 216 7.36 -10.27 11.89
N MET A 217 6.45 -9.55 11.25
CA MET A 217 5.12 -10.04 10.87
C MET A 217 5.21 -11.15 9.83
N ALA A 218 6.04 -10.96 8.80
CA ALA A 218 6.21 -11.89 7.69
C ALA A 218 7.05 -13.13 8.04
N ARG A 219 8.01 -12.99 8.94
CA ARG A 219 8.99 -14.02 9.27
C ARG A 219 9.03 -14.27 10.76
N PRO A 220 8.53 -15.42 11.25
CA PRO A 220 8.62 -15.76 12.66
C PRO A 220 10.05 -15.64 13.19
N MET A 221 10.18 -15.08 14.39
CA MET A 221 11.46 -14.96 15.08
C MET A 221 11.42 -15.72 16.40
N LYS A 222 12.47 -16.46 16.69
CA LYS A 222 12.58 -17.27 17.92
C LYS A 222 12.33 -16.41 19.16
N LYS A 223 11.38 -16.83 19.99
CA LYS A 223 10.96 -16.15 21.24
C LYS A 223 10.37 -14.74 21.04
N LYS A 224 9.90 -14.41 19.84
CA LYS A 224 9.33 -13.09 19.50
C LYS A 224 7.85 -13.16 19.09
N GLU A 225 7.15 -14.25 19.36
CA GLU A 225 5.77 -14.42 18.93
C GLU A 225 4.83 -13.37 19.53
N THR A 226 4.98 -13.03 20.81
CA THR A 226 4.19 -11.96 21.43
C THR A 226 4.47 -10.60 20.78
N GLU A 227 5.74 -10.29 20.49
CA GLU A 227 6.10 -9.05 19.81
C GLU A 227 5.55 -9.02 18.37
N ARG A 228 5.53 -10.17 17.69
CA ARG A 228 4.93 -10.32 16.35
C ARG A 228 3.43 -10.04 16.39
N GLN A 229 2.70 -10.58 17.35
CA GLN A 229 1.28 -10.32 17.52
C GLN A 229 1.00 -8.85 17.82
N VAL A 230 1.84 -8.21 18.63
CA VAL A 230 1.75 -6.76 18.89
C VAL A 230 1.97 -5.96 17.60
N ALA A 231 2.96 -6.35 16.78
CA ALA A 231 3.21 -5.68 15.50
C ALA A 231 2.01 -5.82 14.53
N VAL A 232 1.44 -7.03 14.43
CA VAL A 232 0.23 -7.27 13.61
C VAL A 232 -0.93 -6.40 14.09
N ASN A 233 -1.21 -6.41 15.39
CA ASN A 233 -2.32 -5.63 15.94
C ASN A 233 -2.13 -4.13 15.73
N ASN A 234 -0.93 -3.60 15.94
CA ASN A 234 -0.63 -2.18 15.72
C ASN A 234 -0.80 -1.80 14.25
N PHE A 235 -0.34 -2.65 13.33
CA PHE A 235 -0.48 -2.41 11.90
C PHE A 235 -1.95 -2.41 11.47
N MET A 236 -2.70 -3.44 11.87
CA MET A 236 -4.13 -3.56 11.56
C MET A 236 -4.95 -2.42 12.16
N GLU A 237 -4.65 -2.03 13.40
CA GLU A 237 -5.33 -0.91 14.06
C GLU A 237 -5.02 0.42 13.34
N MET A 238 -3.79 0.65 12.94
CA MET A 238 -3.41 1.84 12.18
C MET A 238 -4.18 1.95 10.86
N VAL A 239 -4.26 0.83 10.12
CA VAL A 239 -4.99 0.74 8.85
C VAL A 239 -6.48 0.97 9.05
N LEU A 240 -7.07 0.30 10.04
CA LEU A 240 -8.50 0.43 10.37
C LEU A 240 -8.86 1.89 10.70
N GLN A 241 -8.09 2.53 11.58
CA GLN A 241 -8.34 3.91 11.98
C GLN A 241 -8.21 4.89 10.80
N ARG A 242 -7.27 4.63 9.89
CA ARG A 242 -7.14 5.46 8.69
C ARG A 242 -8.32 5.30 7.74
N ASN A 243 -8.80 4.06 7.53
CA ASN A 243 -9.99 3.81 6.73
C ASN A 243 -11.23 4.49 7.32
N ILE A 244 -11.46 4.32 8.63
CA ILE A 244 -12.56 5.00 9.33
C ILE A 244 -12.50 6.52 9.14
N LEU A 245 -11.32 7.12 9.24
CA LEU A 245 -11.15 8.56 9.04
C LEU A 245 -11.52 8.98 7.62
N ILE A 246 -11.07 8.24 6.61
CA ILE A 246 -11.35 8.53 5.20
C ILE A 246 -12.85 8.41 4.91
N GLU A 247 -13.48 7.35 5.40
CA GLU A 247 -14.92 7.11 5.18
C GLU A 247 -15.80 8.12 5.89
N ASN A 248 -15.50 8.43 7.14
CA ASN A 248 -16.23 9.48 7.86
C ASN A 248 -16.06 10.84 7.20
N SER A 249 -14.84 11.17 6.74
CA SER A 249 -14.61 12.44 6.04
C SER A 249 -15.36 12.52 4.72
N PHE A 250 -15.52 11.41 4.01
CA PHE A 250 -16.35 11.35 2.81
C PHE A 250 -17.82 11.55 3.14
N TYR A 251 -18.32 10.82 4.13
CA TYR A 251 -19.71 10.94 4.60
C TYR A 251 -20.04 12.37 4.99
N ASP A 252 -19.20 12.98 5.82
CA ASP A 252 -19.41 14.35 6.30
C ASP A 252 -19.38 15.37 5.15
N ALA A 253 -18.45 15.21 4.21
CA ALA A 253 -18.37 16.08 3.04
C ALA A 253 -19.59 15.96 2.12
N VAL A 254 -20.13 14.76 1.90
CA VAL A 254 -21.36 14.57 1.12
C VAL A 254 -22.53 15.27 1.81
N LYS A 255 -22.69 15.11 3.12
CA LYS A 255 -23.76 15.77 3.89
C LYS A 255 -23.62 17.29 3.92
N GLU A 256 -22.41 17.80 3.97
CA GLU A 256 -22.13 19.25 3.92
C GLU A 256 -22.47 19.83 2.55
N ILE A 257 -22.09 19.16 1.46
CA ILE A 257 -22.17 19.70 0.10
C ILE A 257 -23.57 19.49 -0.51
N PHE A 258 -24.17 18.29 -0.36
CA PHE A 258 -25.42 17.91 -1.03
C PHE A 258 -26.63 17.89 -0.10
N GLY A 259 -26.44 18.18 1.18
CA GLY A 259 -27.52 18.28 2.16
C GLY A 259 -27.64 17.04 3.07
N LYS A 260 -28.31 17.24 4.20
CA LYS A 260 -28.40 16.21 5.26
C LYS A 260 -29.10 14.93 4.82
N ASP A 261 -30.04 15.04 3.86
CA ASP A 261 -30.80 13.90 3.35
C ASP A 261 -30.15 13.19 2.18
N ALA A 262 -29.01 13.70 1.67
CA ALA A 262 -28.28 13.06 0.58
C ALA A 262 -27.85 11.62 0.96
N ALA A 263 -28.10 10.66 0.09
CA ALA A 263 -27.66 9.29 0.29
C ALA A 263 -26.14 9.19 0.24
N VAL A 264 -25.56 8.39 1.12
CA VAL A 264 -24.11 8.07 1.11
C VAL A 264 -23.96 6.57 1.19
N THR A 265 -23.25 6.00 0.23
CA THR A 265 -22.86 4.59 0.25
C THR A 265 -21.35 4.47 0.12
N VAL A 266 -20.78 3.56 0.88
CA VAL A 266 -19.34 3.23 0.93
C VAL A 266 -19.16 1.74 0.81
#